data_b2df85f68cf95273961ac17ed1b325ff
#
_entry.id   b2df85f68cf95273961ac17ed1b325ff
#
_cell.length_a   1.000
_cell.length_b   1.000
_cell.length_c   1.000
_cell.angle_alpha   90.00
_cell.angle_beta   90.00
_cell.angle_gamma   90.00
#
_symmetry.space_group_name_H-M   'P 1'
#
loop_
_entity.id
_entity.type
_entity.pdbx_description
1 polymer ?
#
loop_
_entity_poly.entity_id
_entity_poly.type
_entity_poly.pdbx_seq_one_letter_code
_entity_poly.pdbx_strand_id
1 'polypeptide(L)'
;ANREVYVAKYKHDKICAISYTFDDGLAEHYTIVFPELEKRGFKGTFWICGYYTEQGMDAKVPRMTWMQLKEMANKGHEISNHSWSHKKMSRLPLARIKDEIEKNDSAIFANIGIMPVTYCYPYNYKPDTISQIASENRVATRVKQFSIGGSKASPQRIAKWLEDLIK
;
A
#
# COMPACT_ATOMS: atom_id res chain seq x y z
N ALA A 1 -4.37 16.91 -41.11
CA ALA A 1 -3.86 15.73 -40.47
C ALA A 1 -4.97 15.12 -39.64
N ASN A 2 -5.47 13.93 -40.02
CA ASN A 2 -6.45 13.18 -39.25
C ASN A 2 -5.77 12.80 -37.92
N ARG A 3 -6.27 13.33 -36.83
CA ARG A 3 -5.87 12.84 -35.50
C ARG A 3 -6.72 11.59 -35.20
N GLU A 4 -6.11 10.42 -35.24
CA GLU A 4 -6.72 9.21 -34.74
C GLU A 4 -6.95 9.37 -33.24
N VAL A 5 -8.21 9.24 -32.81
CA VAL A 5 -8.57 9.21 -31.39
C VAL A 5 -8.46 7.75 -30.93
N TYR A 6 -7.61 7.48 -29.98
CA TYR A 6 -7.47 6.15 -29.37
C TYR A 6 -7.51 6.24 -27.85
N VAL A 7 -7.82 5.13 -27.21
CA VAL A 7 -7.79 5.01 -25.76
C VAL A 7 -6.39 4.54 -25.34
N ALA A 8 -5.64 5.40 -24.69
CA ALA A 8 -4.34 5.04 -24.12
C ALA A 8 -4.51 3.96 -23.04
N LYS A 9 -3.63 2.95 -23.03
CA LYS A 9 -3.66 1.87 -22.03
C LYS A 9 -3.29 2.40 -20.65
N TYR A 10 -2.25 3.20 -20.55
CA TYR A 10 -1.75 3.80 -19.31
C TYR A 10 -1.30 5.25 -19.56
N LYS A 11 -1.04 6.00 -18.48
CA LYS A 11 -0.57 7.38 -18.55
C LYS A 11 0.63 7.50 -19.51
N HIS A 12 0.60 8.50 -20.39
CA HIS A 12 1.59 8.73 -21.46
C HIS A 12 1.71 7.58 -22.47
N ASP A 13 0.61 6.88 -22.71
CA ASP A 13 0.50 5.76 -23.66
C ASP A 13 1.51 4.62 -23.42
N LYS A 14 1.82 4.38 -22.17
CA LYS A 14 2.69 3.26 -21.78
C LYS A 14 1.98 1.93 -21.96
N ILE A 15 2.74 0.88 -22.33
CA ILE A 15 2.22 -0.47 -22.53
C ILE A 15 1.89 -1.22 -21.26
N CYS A 16 2.49 -0.83 -20.12
CA CYS A 16 2.26 -1.41 -18.81
C CYS A 16 2.39 -0.37 -17.69
N ALA A 17 1.86 -0.70 -16.52
CA ALA A 17 2.07 0.03 -15.28
C ALA A 17 2.46 -0.95 -14.17
N ILE A 18 3.38 -0.55 -13.31
CA ILE A 18 3.81 -1.32 -12.14
C ILE A 18 3.54 -0.48 -10.89
N SER A 19 2.83 -1.05 -9.93
CA SER A 19 2.62 -0.46 -8.62
C SER A 19 3.56 -1.11 -7.60
N TYR A 20 4.47 -0.33 -7.03
CA TYR A 20 5.29 -0.75 -5.91
C TYR A 20 4.49 -0.60 -4.62
N THR A 21 4.28 -1.70 -3.92
CA THR A 21 3.40 -1.73 -2.74
C THR A 21 4.06 -2.41 -1.55
N PHE A 22 3.89 -1.83 -0.37
CA PHE A 22 4.57 -2.23 0.86
C PHE A 22 3.58 -2.23 2.02
N ASP A 23 3.47 -3.35 2.71
CA ASP A 23 2.51 -3.55 3.79
C ASP A 23 3.17 -3.38 5.17
N ASP A 24 2.34 -3.23 6.22
CA ASP A 24 2.69 -3.28 7.64
C ASP A 24 3.52 -2.12 8.19
N GLY A 25 4.02 -1.21 7.38
CA GLY A 25 4.75 -0.04 7.86
C GLY A 25 6.11 -0.35 8.50
N LEU A 26 6.88 -1.32 7.97
CA LEU A 26 8.19 -1.70 8.49
C LEU A 26 9.19 -0.53 8.45
N ALA A 27 10.05 -0.40 9.45
CA ALA A 27 11.09 0.64 9.49
C ALA A 27 12.02 0.59 8.27
N GLU A 28 12.28 -0.59 7.73
CA GLU A 28 13.09 -0.79 6.52
C GLU A 28 12.46 -0.18 5.26
N HIS A 29 11.14 0.03 5.26
CA HIS A 29 10.49 0.76 4.16
C HIS A 29 10.96 2.21 4.09
N TYR A 30 11.26 2.85 5.22
CA TYR A 30 11.82 4.19 5.24
C TYR A 30 13.34 4.19 5.03
N THR A 31 14.08 3.28 5.69
CA THR A 31 15.54 3.34 5.69
C THR A 31 16.19 2.76 4.43
N ILE A 32 15.49 1.87 3.71
CA ILE A 32 16.01 1.19 2.51
C ILE A 32 15.13 1.49 1.29
N VAL A 33 13.82 1.22 1.37
CA VAL A 33 12.95 1.27 0.19
C VAL A 33 12.74 2.70 -0.28
N PHE A 34 12.39 3.61 0.62
CA PHE A 34 12.10 5.00 0.29
C PHE A 34 13.26 5.69 -0.44
N PRO A 35 14.52 5.69 0.05
CA PRO A 35 15.63 6.30 -0.67
C PRO A 35 15.91 5.64 -2.03
N GLU A 36 15.71 4.33 -2.16
CA GLU A 36 15.92 3.66 -3.43
C GLU A 36 14.84 3.99 -4.48
N LEU A 37 13.59 4.19 -4.05
CA LEU A 37 12.53 4.68 -4.93
C LEU A 37 12.79 6.13 -5.35
N GLU A 38 13.13 7.02 -4.41
CA GLU A 38 13.44 8.43 -4.69
C GLU A 38 14.60 8.57 -5.68
N LYS A 39 15.69 7.83 -5.47
CA LYS A 39 16.85 7.82 -6.37
C LYS A 39 16.49 7.48 -7.82
N ARG A 40 15.44 6.67 -8.02
CA ARG A 40 14.98 6.23 -9.35
C ARG A 40 13.78 7.01 -9.88
N GLY A 41 13.29 8.00 -9.14
CA GLY A 41 12.10 8.76 -9.50
C GLY A 41 10.81 7.97 -9.47
N PHE A 42 10.78 6.85 -8.72
CA PHE A 42 9.60 6.02 -8.54
C PHE A 42 8.83 6.40 -7.28
N LYS A 43 7.52 6.16 -7.29
CA LYS A 43 6.67 6.30 -6.12
C LYS A 43 6.09 4.95 -5.73
N GLY A 44 5.82 4.77 -4.45
CA GLY A 44 5.23 3.56 -3.90
C GLY A 44 4.03 3.86 -3.04
N THR A 45 3.20 2.84 -2.81
CA THR A 45 2.08 2.85 -1.87
C THR A 45 2.47 2.06 -0.63
N PHE A 46 2.32 2.68 0.54
CA PHE A 46 2.63 2.10 1.83
C PHE A 46 1.34 1.98 2.64
N TRP A 47 0.86 0.75 2.83
CA TRP A 47 -0.29 0.46 3.66
C TRP A 47 0.15 0.19 5.09
N ILE A 48 -0.27 1.05 6.00
CA ILE A 48 0.21 1.03 7.38
C ILE A 48 -0.88 0.67 8.37
N CYS A 49 -0.47 0.05 9.47
CA CYS A 49 -1.30 -0.20 10.64
C CYS A 49 -0.96 0.85 11.70
N GLY A 50 -1.89 1.76 11.97
CA GLY A 50 -1.65 2.89 12.87
C GLY A 50 -1.26 2.47 14.28
N TYR A 51 -1.83 1.38 14.79
CA TYR A 51 -1.46 0.83 16.10
C TYR A 51 0.04 0.50 16.19
N TYR A 52 0.60 -0.15 15.17
CA TYR A 52 2.02 -0.50 15.15
C TYR A 52 2.91 0.74 15.00
N THR A 53 2.47 1.71 14.22
CA THR A 53 3.16 3.00 14.06
C THR A 53 3.20 3.77 15.40
N GLU A 54 2.12 3.76 16.18
CA GLU A 54 2.08 4.38 17.50
C GLU A 54 2.97 3.67 18.51
N GLN A 55 3.03 2.34 18.48
CA GLN A 55 3.90 1.56 19.35
C GLN A 55 5.38 1.62 18.92
N GLY A 56 5.67 2.01 17.67
CA GLY A 56 7.01 1.98 17.08
C GLY A 56 7.55 0.57 16.82
N MET A 57 6.79 -0.45 17.20
CA MET A 57 7.24 -1.85 17.15
C MET A 57 6.07 -2.82 17.15
N ASP A 58 6.21 -3.94 16.46
CA ASP A 58 5.35 -5.11 16.56
C ASP A 58 6.19 -6.38 16.66
N ALA A 59 5.98 -7.19 17.71
CA ALA A 59 6.68 -8.44 17.94
C ALA A 59 8.23 -8.34 17.74
N LYS A 60 8.85 -7.25 18.20
CA LYS A 60 10.27 -6.90 18.03
C LYS A 60 10.67 -6.45 16.60
N VAL A 61 9.72 -6.23 15.71
CA VAL A 61 9.97 -5.68 14.38
C VAL A 61 9.72 -4.18 14.42
N PRO A 62 10.75 -3.32 14.20
CA PRO A 62 10.59 -1.88 14.20
C PRO A 62 9.63 -1.39 13.11
N ARG A 63 8.85 -0.36 13.42
CA ARG A 63 7.89 0.27 12.50
C ARG A 63 8.27 1.71 12.20
N MET A 64 7.80 2.22 11.08
CA MET A 64 7.95 3.63 10.73
C MET A 64 7.19 4.51 11.73
N THR A 65 7.74 5.67 12.01
CA THR A 65 7.08 6.72 12.79
C THR A 65 6.15 7.55 11.92
N TRP A 66 5.18 8.25 12.53
CA TRP A 66 4.30 9.19 11.83
C TRP A 66 5.07 10.30 11.11
N MET A 67 6.19 10.75 11.68
CA MET A 67 7.04 11.76 11.07
C MET A 67 7.70 11.25 9.78
N GLN A 68 8.21 10.04 9.77
CA GLN A 68 8.77 9.39 8.58
C GLN A 68 7.71 9.20 7.50
N LEU A 69 6.52 8.72 7.87
CA LEU A 69 5.39 8.57 6.94
C LEU A 69 4.95 9.90 6.35
N LYS A 70 4.92 10.98 7.14
CA LYS A 70 4.61 12.32 6.66
C LYS A 70 5.65 12.83 5.67
N GLU A 71 6.93 12.58 5.92
CA GLU A 71 8.00 12.94 4.98
C GLU A 71 7.82 12.21 3.64
N MET A 72 7.56 10.90 3.67
CA MET A 72 7.31 10.12 2.47
C MET A 72 6.08 10.62 1.69
N ALA A 73 4.99 10.95 2.39
CA ALA A 73 3.80 11.54 1.79
C ALA A 73 4.10 12.89 1.11
N ASN A 74 4.88 13.75 1.76
CA ASN A 74 5.31 15.04 1.19
C ASN A 74 6.19 14.88 -0.06
N LYS A 75 6.85 13.74 -0.21
CA LYS A 75 7.61 13.36 -1.41
C LYS A 75 6.74 12.69 -2.48
N GLY A 76 5.43 12.56 -2.26
CA GLY A 76 4.47 12.03 -3.23
C GLY A 76 4.30 10.51 -3.21
N HIS A 77 4.75 9.83 -2.15
CA HIS A 77 4.38 8.45 -1.90
C HIS A 77 2.98 8.40 -1.29
N GLU A 78 2.23 7.35 -1.62
CA GLU A 78 0.94 7.11 -1.01
C GLU A 78 1.10 6.42 0.34
N ILE A 79 0.53 7.01 1.40
CA ILE A 79 0.37 6.38 2.70
C ILE A 79 -1.11 6.07 2.87
N SER A 80 -1.43 4.80 3.08
CA SER A 80 -2.81 4.36 3.07
C SER A 80 -3.11 3.28 4.11
N ASN A 81 -4.33 2.78 4.13
CA ASN A 81 -4.90 2.06 5.26
C ASN A 81 -4.73 0.53 5.14
N HIS A 82 -4.14 -0.09 6.18
CA HIS A 82 -4.01 -1.55 6.36
C HIS A 82 -4.69 -2.06 7.64
N SER A 83 -5.82 -1.46 8.02
CA SER A 83 -6.51 -1.56 9.32
C SER A 83 -5.71 -0.97 10.49
N TRP A 84 -6.37 -0.77 11.63
CA TRP A 84 -5.73 -0.23 12.81
C TRP A 84 -4.68 -1.17 13.40
N SER A 85 -5.04 -2.42 13.67
CA SER A 85 -4.22 -3.37 14.43
C SER A 85 -3.95 -4.70 13.73
N HIS A 86 -4.09 -4.75 12.40
CA HIS A 86 -3.81 -5.94 11.57
C HIS A 86 -4.52 -7.22 12.06
N LYS A 87 -5.73 -7.10 12.59
CA LYS A 87 -6.50 -8.28 13.03
C LYS A 87 -7.09 -9.04 11.86
N LYS A 88 -7.24 -10.35 12.05
CA LYS A 88 -7.92 -11.19 11.06
C LYS A 88 -9.41 -10.86 11.05
N MET A 89 -9.86 -10.12 10.04
CA MET A 89 -11.22 -9.56 9.94
C MET A 89 -12.33 -10.63 10.03
N SER A 90 -12.06 -11.87 9.57
CA SER A 90 -13.03 -12.98 9.69
C SER A 90 -13.41 -13.37 11.12
N ARG A 91 -12.67 -12.87 12.10
CA ARG A 91 -12.90 -13.17 13.53
C ARG A 91 -13.53 -12.01 14.28
N LEU A 92 -13.88 -10.93 13.58
CA LEU A 92 -14.41 -9.71 14.17
C LEU A 92 -15.89 -9.51 13.78
N PRO A 93 -16.72 -8.99 14.69
CA PRO A 93 -18.04 -8.48 14.36
C PRO A 93 -17.91 -7.28 13.39
N LEU A 94 -18.93 -7.06 12.55
CA LEU A 94 -18.93 -6.02 11.52
C LEU A 94 -18.64 -4.62 12.09
N ALA A 95 -19.21 -4.27 13.22
CA ALA A 95 -18.94 -2.99 13.90
C ALA A 95 -17.46 -2.80 14.26
N ARG A 96 -16.79 -3.88 14.69
CA ARG A 96 -15.35 -3.82 15.00
C ARG A 96 -14.47 -3.74 13.75
N ILE A 97 -14.94 -4.29 12.63
CA ILE A 97 -14.24 -4.16 11.35
C ILE A 97 -14.30 -2.71 10.87
N LYS A 98 -15.47 -2.09 10.98
CA LYS A 98 -15.65 -0.67 10.65
C LYS A 98 -14.75 0.20 11.53
N ASP A 99 -14.73 -0.02 12.84
CA ASP A 99 -13.87 0.65 13.80
C ASP A 99 -12.36 0.52 13.46
N GLU A 100 -11.89 -0.68 13.09
CA GLU A 100 -10.51 -0.92 12.65
C GLU A 100 -10.12 -0.11 11.40
N ILE A 101 -11.05 0.09 10.48
CA ILE A 101 -10.83 0.84 9.25
C ILE A 101 -10.87 2.36 9.54
N GLU A 102 -11.94 2.84 10.16
CA GLU A 102 -12.16 4.27 10.41
C GLU A 102 -11.15 4.86 11.38
N LYS A 103 -10.78 4.11 12.41
CA LYS A 103 -9.75 4.53 13.36
C LYS A 103 -8.40 4.73 12.69
N ASN A 104 -8.04 3.84 11.77
CA ASN A 104 -6.79 3.97 11.04
C ASN A 104 -6.81 5.14 10.05
N ASP A 105 -7.93 5.37 9.35
CA ASP A 105 -8.12 6.54 8.49
C ASP A 105 -7.95 7.84 9.28
N SER A 106 -8.62 7.92 10.43
CA SER A 106 -8.54 9.08 11.33
C SER A 106 -7.13 9.34 11.83
N ALA A 107 -6.39 8.28 12.20
CA ALA A 107 -5.02 8.41 12.66
C ALA A 107 -4.07 8.86 11.54
N ILE A 108 -4.21 8.32 10.34
CA ILE A 108 -3.43 8.74 9.17
C ILE A 108 -3.73 10.20 8.87
N PHE A 109 -4.99 10.60 8.80
CA PHE A 109 -5.38 11.98 8.54
C PHE A 109 -4.85 12.95 9.62
N ALA A 110 -5.00 12.60 10.89
CA ALA A 110 -4.54 13.45 11.99
C ALA A 110 -3.03 13.70 12.00
N ASN A 111 -2.22 12.69 11.63
CA ASN A 111 -0.76 12.78 11.66
C ASN A 111 -0.15 13.26 10.34
N ILE A 112 -0.72 12.89 9.21
CA ILE A 112 -0.16 13.15 7.88
C ILE A 112 -0.87 14.32 7.20
N GLY A 113 -2.18 14.50 7.44
CA GLY A 113 -3.01 15.53 6.82
C GLY A 113 -3.64 15.10 5.50
N ILE A 114 -3.53 13.82 5.13
CA ILE A 114 -4.07 13.25 3.89
C ILE A 114 -5.00 12.09 4.24
N MET A 115 -6.23 12.11 3.71
CA MET A 115 -7.17 11.00 3.87
C MET A 115 -6.74 9.83 2.99
N PRO A 116 -6.66 8.60 3.53
CA PRO A 116 -6.34 7.42 2.73
C PRO A 116 -7.37 7.18 1.62
N VAL A 117 -6.89 6.97 0.41
CA VAL A 117 -7.73 6.73 -0.77
C VAL A 117 -7.72 5.27 -1.25
N THR A 118 -6.89 4.43 -0.66
CA THR A 118 -6.88 2.99 -0.90
C THR A 118 -6.94 2.19 0.40
N TYR A 119 -7.25 0.90 0.28
CA TYR A 119 -7.26 -0.04 1.40
C TYR A 119 -6.62 -1.37 1.00
N CYS A 120 -5.79 -1.92 1.88
CA CYS A 120 -5.24 -3.25 1.72
C CYS A 120 -5.78 -4.18 2.81
N TYR A 121 -6.32 -5.32 2.40
CA TYR A 121 -6.89 -6.29 3.35
C TYR A 121 -5.78 -7.06 4.08
N PRO A 122 -5.74 -7.01 5.44
CA PRO A 122 -4.87 -7.86 6.23
C PRO A 122 -5.03 -9.34 5.86
N TYR A 123 -3.91 -10.06 5.81
CA TYR A 123 -3.86 -11.50 5.46
C TYR A 123 -4.41 -11.83 4.06
N ASN A 124 -4.52 -10.86 3.15
CA ASN A 124 -5.14 -11.03 1.83
C ASN A 124 -6.57 -11.61 1.88
N TYR A 125 -7.28 -11.38 2.96
CA TYR A 125 -8.62 -11.91 3.19
C TYR A 125 -9.69 -10.85 2.96
N LYS A 126 -10.47 -11.03 1.90
CA LYS A 126 -11.57 -10.16 1.48
C LYS A 126 -12.90 -10.93 1.53
N PRO A 127 -13.62 -10.95 2.63
CA PRO A 127 -15.01 -11.41 2.65
C PRO A 127 -15.93 -10.35 2.02
N ASP A 128 -16.97 -10.80 1.35
CA ASP A 128 -17.91 -9.92 0.63
C ASP A 128 -18.58 -8.90 1.57
N THR A 129 -18.88 -9.31 2.80
CA THR A 129 -19.48 -8.46 3.83
C THR A 129 -18.60 -7.28 4.23
N ILE A 130 -17.27 -7.40 4.08
CA ILE A 130 -16.31 -6.34 4.43
C ILE A 130 -15.99 -5.48 3.21
N SER A 131 -16.15 -6.04 2.03
CA SER A 131 -15.78 -5.41 0.77
C SER A 131 -16.47 -4.06 0.58
N GLN A 132 -17.74 -3.96 0.93
CA GLN A 132 -18.51 -2.74 0.83
C GLN A 132 -17.95 -1.65 1.75
N ILE A 133 -17.75 -1.94 3.03
CA ILE A 133 -17.20 -0.98 4.00
C ILE A 133 -15.79 -0.56 3.61
N ALA A 134 -14.95 -1.53 3.25
CA ALA A 134 -13.56 -1.25 2.91
C ALA A 134 -13.39 -0.45 1.61
N SER A 135 -14.36 -0.48 0.69
CA SER A 135 -14.36 0.29 -0.55
C SER A 135 -15.06 1.65 -0.43
N GLU A 136 -15.76 1.91 0.66
CA GLU A 136 -16.44 3.18 0.87
C GLU A 136 -15.45 4.35 0.86
N ASN A 137 -15.74 5.37 0.05
CA ASN A 137 -14.89 6.55 -0.14
C ASN A 137 -13.45 6.25 -0.59
N ARG A 138 -13.23 5.16 -1.31
CA ARG A 138 -11.91 4.76 -1.81
C ARG A 138 -11.90 4.58 -3.32
N VAL A 139 -10.76 4.89 -3.92
CA VAL A 139 -10.53 4.69 -5.36
C VAL A 139 -10.20 3.23 -5.68
N ALA A 140 -9.61 2.50 -4.74
CA ALA A 140 -9.26 1.09 -4.92
C ALA A 140 -9.07 0.34 -3.61
N THR A 141 -9.19 -0.99 -3.66
CA THR A 141 -8.79 -1.90 -2.60
C THR A 141 -7.88 -3.00 -3.15
N ARG A 142 -6.90 -3.47 -2.38
CA ARG A 142 -6.00 -4.55 -2.76
C ARG A 142 -6.16 -5.77 -1.86
N VAL A 143 -6.35 -6.92 -2.50
CA VAL A 143 -6.42 -8.24 -1.81
C VAL A 143 -5.10 -8.98 -1.92
N LYS A 144 -4.56 -9.13 -3.14
CA LYS A 144 -3.35 -9.90 -3.42
C LYS A 144 -2.32 -9.08 -4.16
N GLN A 145 -1.08 -9.49 -4.05
CA GLN A 145 0.07 -8.94 -4.76
C GLN A 145 0.97 -10.05 -5.27
N PHE A 146 1.77 -9.76 -6.27
CA PHE A 146 2.93 -10.59 -6.59
C PHE A 146 4.09 -10.17 -5.70
N SER A 147 4.64 -11.11 -4.93
CA SER A 147 5.85 -10.85 -4.16
C SER A 147 7.06 -11.11 -5.04
N ILE A 148 7.85 -10.07 -5.26
CA ILE A 148 9.14 -10.16 -5.97
C ILE A 148 10.29 -10.42 -4.98
N GLY A 149 9.99 -10.32 -3.68
CA GLY A 149 10.96 -10.44 -2.60
C GLY A 149 11.11 -11.85 -2.04
N GLY A 150 11.98 -11.94 -1.05
CA GLY A 150 12.30 -13.15 -0.31
C GLY A 150 13.64 -13.76 -0.70
N SER A 151 14.09 -14.77 0.06
CA SER A 151 15.40 -15.39 -0.04
C SER A 151 15.73 -16.04 -1.40
N LYS A 152 14.73 -16.20 -2.26
CA LYS A 152 14.87 -16.77 -3.61
C LYS A 152 14.80 -15.75 -4.74
N ALA A 153 14.65 -14.46 -4.42
CA ALA A 153 14.65 -13.40 -5.42
C ALA A 153 16.09 -13.16 -5.92
N SER A 154 16.27 -13.23 -7.24
CA SER A 154 17.49 -12.80 -7.89
C SER A 154 17.18 -11.78 -8.96
N PRO A 155 18.14 -10.88 -9.32
CA PRO A 155 17.93 -9.93 -10.41
C PRO A 155 17.46 -10.59 -11.71
N GLN A 156 18.01 -11.77 -12.04
CA GLN A 156 17.65 -12.51 -13.24
C GLN A 156 16.22 -13.04 -13.22
N ARG A 157 15.75 -13.54 -12.06
CA ARG A 157 14.37 -14.00 -11.91
C ARG A 157 13.39 -12.83 -11.99
N ILE A 158 13.74 -11.69 -11.40
CA ILE A 158 12.92 -10.48 -11.45
C ILE A 158 12.86 -9.96 -12.88
N ALA A 159 13.97 -9.88 -13.59
CA ALA A 159 14.01 -9.46 -14.98
C ALA A 159 13.15 -10.36 -15.87
N LYS A 160 13.32 -11.69 -15.76
CA LYS A 160 12.50 -12.64 -16.51
C LYS A 160 11.01 -12.48 -16.21
N TRP A 161 10.63 -12.31 -14.96
CA TRP A 161 9.24 -12.11 -14.58
C TRP A 161 8.65 -10.80 -15.18
N LEU A 162 9.44 -9.72 -15.20
CA LEU A 162 9.04 -8.47 -15.84
C LEU A 162 8.89 -8.63 -17.36
N GLU A 163 9.79 -9.34 -18.02
CA GLU A 163 9.69 -9.67 -19.46
C GLU A 163 8.43 -10.49 -19.79
N ASP A 164 8.08 -11.45 -18.91
CA ASP A 164 6.88 -12.29 -19.11
C ASP A 164 5.57 -11.51 -18.89
N LEU A 165 5.58 -10.41 -18.14
CA LEU A 165 4.42 -9.52 -17.98
C LEU A 165 4.14 -8.63 -19.21
N ILE A 166 5.12 -8.41 -20.06
CA ILE A 166 5.03 -7.51 -21.22
C ILE A 166 4.55 -8.27 -22.47
N LYS A 167 4.62 -9.58 -22.47
CA LYS A 167 4.13 -10.46 -23.56
C LYS A 167 2.64 -10.66 -23.48
#